data_b0002db5f960efd07b9042ce27a7fe1c
#
_entry.id   b0002db5f960efd07b9042ce27a7fe1c
#
_cell.length_a   1.000
_cell.length_b   1.000
_cell.length_c   1.000
_cell.angle_alpha   90.00
_cell.angle_beta   90.00
_cell.angle_gamma   90.00
#
_symmetry.space_group_name_H-M   'P 1'
#
loop_
_entity.id
_entity.type
_entity.pdbx_description
1 polymer ?
#
loop_
_entity_poly.entity_id
_entity_poly.type
_entity_poly.pdbx_seq_one_letter_code
_entity_poly.pdbx_strand_id
1 'polypeptide(L)'
;MIIQQWSLLKKTKSFEFSFEIGGFYSRDNYKIFNQDRFIIIQNMGAPGLITDANKIEISDLEWDKFWNRIDLLGVWNWEKDYIDKGILDGIQWELMIDKKGRKRRRIYGSNKYPKNFEALTNLINEISKMNGEIMGYSED
;
A
#
# COMPACT_ATOMS: atom_id res chain seq x y z
N MET A 1 36.41 -3.14 -0.77
CA MET A 1 35.55 -4.28 -0.55
C MET A 1 34.39 -4.02 0.36
N ILE A 2 34.64 -3.43 1.52
CA ILE A 2 33.57 -2.92 2.39
C ILE A 2 32.72 -1.89 1.66
N ILE A 3 33.34 -1.06 0.83
CA ILE A 3 32.66 -0.01 0.03
C ILE A 3 31.68 -0.63 -0.96
N GLN A 4 32.01 -1.76 -1.57
CA GLN A 4 31.11 -2.45 -2.50
C GLN A 4 29.89 -3.04 -1.80
N GLN A 5 30.09 -3.58 -0.60
CA GLN A 5 28.98 -4.07 0.21
C GLN A 5 28.04 -2.95 0.62
N TRP A 6 28.60 -1.78 0.94
CA TRP A 6 27.80 -0.59 1.22
C TRP A 6 26.97 -0.17 0.03
N SER A 7 27.54 -0.17 -1.18
CA SER A 7 26.79 0.14 -2.40
C SER A 7 25.67 -0.83 -2.64
N LEU A 8 25.91 -2.14 -2.41
CA LEU A 8 24.88 -3.16 -2.56
C LEU A 8 23.77 -2.98 -1.55
N LEU A 9 24.10 -2.69 -0.29
CA LEU A 9 23.10 -2.45 0.76
C LEU A 9 22.25 -1.22 0.48
N LYS A 10 22.86 -0.16 -0.05
CA LYS A 10 22.11 1.04 -0.46
C LYS A 10 21.19 0.77 -1.65
N LYS A 11 21.58 -0.14 -2.54
CA LYS A 11 20.78 -0.50 -3.72
C LYS A 11 19.58 -1.36 -3.38
N THR A 12 19.50 -1.92 -2.17
CA THR A 12 18.32 -2.70 -1.75
C THR A 12 17.10 -1.83 -1.50
N LYS A 13 17.29 -0.52 -1.27
CA LYS A 13 16.18 0.44 -1.18
C LYS A 13 15.81 0.94 -2.58
N SER A 14 15.23 0.08 -3.38
CA SER A 14 14.85 0.45 -4.75
C SER A 14 13.37 0.81 -4.86
N PHE A 15 12.60 0.77 -3.78
CA PHE A 15 11.18 1.06 -3.83
C PHE A 15 10.63 1.52 -2.48
N GLU A 16 9.52 2.23 -2.56
CA GLU A 16 8.69 2.57 -1.42
C GLU A 16 7.23 2.30 -1.75
N PHE A 17 6.51 1.78 -0.78
CA PHE A 17 5.09 1.48 -0.89
C PHE A 17 4.40 1.87 0.41
N SER A 18 3.27 2.57 0.28
CA SER A 18 2.44 2.91 1.43
C SER A 18 0.98 2.94 1.01
N PHE A 19 0.13 2.32 1.80
CA PHE A 19 -1.30 2.33 1.57
C PHE A 19 -2.02 2.60 2.87
N GLU A 20 -2.89 3.61 2.86
CA GLU A 20 -3.75 3.94 3.99
C GLU A 20 -5.19 3.83 3.56
N ILE A 21 -6.03 3.26 4.40
CA ILE A 21 -7.47 3.21 4.18
C ILE A 21 -8.20 3.28 5.50
N GLY A 22 -9.27 4.06 5.54
CA GLY A 22 -10.10 4.17 6.72
C GLY A 22 -11.18 5.21 6.56
N GLY A 23 -12.00 5.36 7.57
CA GLY A 23 -13.08 6.33 7.55
C GLY A 23 -13.40 6.81 8.94
N PHE A 24 -14.16 7.91 9.00
CA PHE A 24 -14.52 8.57 10.25
C PHE A 24 -15.26 7.64 11.21
N TYR A 25 -16.14 6.79 10.67
CA TYR A 25 -16.90 5.83 11.45
C TYR A 25 -16.33 4.43 11.42
N SER A 26 -15.19 4.23 10.75
CA SER A 26 -14.57 2.92 10.67
C SER A 26 -13.76 2.65 11.93
N ARG A 27 -13.90 1.45 12.49
CA ARG A 27 -13.05 1.00 13.59
C ARG A 27 -11.65 0.66 13.11
N ASP A 28 -11.54 0.32 11.82
CA ASP A 28 -10.31 -0.18 11.23
C ASP A 28 -9.79 0.85 10.24
N ASN A 29 -8.76 1.56 10.67
CA ASN A 29 -8.01 2.48 9.84
C ASN A 29 -6.61 1.91 9.74
N TYR A 30 -6.25 1.42 8.55
CA TYR A 30 -4.99 0.73 8.35
C TYR A 30 -4.00 1.59 7.59
N LYS A 31 -2.75 1.51 8.01
CA LYS A 31 -1.62 1.96 7.22
C LYS A 31 -0.69 0.78 7.02
N ILE A 32 -0.39 0.47 5.77
CA ILE A 32 0.48 -0.64 5.38
C ILE A 32 1.59 -0.06 4.53
N PHE A 33 2.83 -0.25 4.94
CA PHE A 33 3.96 0.32 4.23
C PHE A 33 5.18 -0.61 4.34
N ASN A 34 6.15 -0.39 3.48
CA ASN A 34 7.39 -1.14 3.57
C ASN A 34 8.44 -0.38 4.36
N GLN A 35 9.22 -1.14 5.11
CA GLN A 35 10.48 -0.70 5.70
C GLN A 35 11.53 -1.68 5.19
N ASP A 36 12.32 -1.25 4.22
CA ASP A 36 13.18 -2.16 3.46
C ASP A 36 12.35 -3.30 2.85
N ARG A 37 12.68 -4.54 3.15
CA ARG A 37 11.94 -5.71 2.65
C ARG A 37 10.76 -6.11 3.54
N PHE A 38 10.60 -5.46 4.69
CA PHE A 38 9.53 -5.80 5.62
C PHE A 38 8.27 -5.00 5.30
N ILE A 39 7.12 -5.60 5.56
CA ILE A 39 5.85 -4.89 5.60
C ILE A 39 5.50 -4.60 7.05
N ILE A 40 5.13 -3.36 7.32
CA ILE A 40 4.64 -2.89 8.61
C ILE A 40 3.14 -2.63 8.47
N ILE A 41 2.38 -3.18 9.39
CA ILE A 41 0.92 -3.00 9.43
C ILE A 41 0.58 -2.24 10.69
N GLN A 42 -0.07 -1.09 10.55
CA GLN A 42 -0.55 -0.27 11.65
C GLN A 42 -2.05 -0.16 11.60
N ASN A 43 -2.72 -0.47 12.70
CA ASN A 43 -4.14 -0.16 12.85
C ASN A 43 -4.24 1.21 13.52
N MET A 44 -4.55 2.23 12.74
CA MET A 44 -4.59 3.62 13.19
C MET A 44 -5.83 3.93 14.05
N GLY A 45 -6.83 3.04 14.05
CA GLY A 45 -8.02 3.17 14.89
C GLY A 45 -7.79 2.74 16.34
N ALA A 46 -6.63 2.12 16.61
CA ALA A 46 -6.24 1.67 17.94
C ALA A 46 -4.87 2.25 18.30
N PRO A 47 -4.81 3.55 18.65
CA PRO A 47 -3.53 4.22 18.91
C PRO A 47 -2.78 3.53 20.05
N GLY A 48 -1.49 3.40 19.90
CA GLY A 48 -0.60 2.78 20.88
C GLY A 48 -0.38 1.29 20.68
N LEU A 49 -1.04 0.65 19.71
CA LEU A 49 -0.90 -0.78 19.46
C LEU A 49 0.02 -1.10 18.29
N ILE A 50 0.99 -0.25 18.03
CA ILE A 50 2.03 -0.56 17.05
C ILE A 50 3.02 -1.50 17.75
N THR A 51 3.00 -2.76 17.36
CA THR A 51 3.90 -3.76 17.92
C THR A 51 4.74 -4.40 16.82
N ASP A 52 5.87 -4.98 17.20
CA ASP A 52 6.71 -5.72 16.26
C ASP A 52 6.00 -6.95 15.66
N ALA A 53 4.91 -7.40 16.30
CA ALA A 53 4.10 -8.50 15.79
C ALA A 53 3.43 -8.15 14.44
N ASN A 54 3.34 -6.86 14.12
CA ASN A 54 2.76 -6.38 12.87
C ASN A 54 3.82 -6.18 11.78
N LYS A 55 5.01 -6.70 11.97
CA LYS A 55 6.12 -6.61 11.03
C LYS A 55 6.33 -7.96 10.35
N ILE A 56 6.28 -7.98 9.02
CA ILE A 56 6.37 -9.22 8.23
C ILE A 56 7.52 -9.11 7.25
N GLU A 57 8.40 -10.10 7.25
CA GLU A 57 9.47 -10.17 6.26
C GLU A 57 8.93 -10.70 4.94
N ILE A 58 9.21 -9.98 3.85
CA ILE A 58 8.77 -10.34 2.50
C ILE A 58 10.00 -10.71 1.68
N SER A 59 9.94 -11.86 1.02
CA SER A 59 11.04 -12.30 0.18
C SER A 59 11.17 -11.44 -1.08
N ASP A 60 12.35 -11.45 -1.68
CA ASP A 60 12.56 -10.74 -2.94
C ASP A 60 11.60 -11.22 -4.02
N LEU A 61 11.33 -12.53 -4.07
CA LEU A 61 10.39 -13.10 -5.03
C LEU A 61 8.96 -12.58 -4.80
N GLU A 62 8.54 -12.48 -3.55
CA GLU A 62 7.22 -11.93 -3.22
C GLU A 62 7.12 -10.46 -3.62
N TRP A 63 8.17 -9.67 -3.39
CA TRP A 63 8.20 -8.28 -3.82
C TRP A 63 8.18 -8.15 -5.34
N ASP A 64 8.91 -8.98 -6.06
CA ASP A 64 8.91 -8.99 -7.51
C ASP A 64 7.50 -9.28 -8.06
N LYS A 65 6.83 -10.25 -7.49
CA LYS A 65 5.44 -10.57 -7.86
C LYS A 65 4.50 -9.41 -7.57
N PHE A 66 4.68 -8.76 -6.42
CA PHE A 66 3.89 -7.60 -6.05
C PHE A 66 4.01 -6.49 -7.09
N TRP A 67 5.23 -6.10 -7.42
CA TRP A 67 5.45 -5.02 -8.39
C TRP A 67 5.00 -5.38 -9.79
N ASN A 68 5.15 -6.64 -10.19
CA ASN A 68 4.61 -7.10 -11.47
C ASN A 68 3.09 -6.97 -11.53
N ARG A 69 2.41 -7.30 -10.43
CA ARG A 69 0.96 -7.11 -10.33
C ARG A 69 0.57 -5.64 -10.36
N ILE A 70 1.31 -4.79 -9.67
CA ILE A 70 1.09 -3.34 -9.72
C ILE A 70 1.15 -2.85 -11.18
N ASP A 71 2.13 -3.30 -11.94
CA ASP A 71 2.25 -2.97 -13.36
C ASP A 71 1.03 -3.46 -14.16
N LEU A 72 0.63 -4.70 -13.95
CA LEU A 72 -0.50 -5.30 -14.68
C LEU A 72 -1.83 -4.64 -14.37
N LEU A 73 -2.01 -4.15 -13.17
CA LEU A 73 -3.22 -3.44 -12.77
C LEU A 73 -3.30 -2.02 -13.33
N GLY A 74 -2.22 -1.54 -13.91
CA GLY A 74 -2.17 -0.20 -14.49
C GLY A 74 -2.15 0.92 -13.47
N VAL A 75 -1.72 0.62 -12.24
CA VAL A 75 -1.73 1.58 -11.14
C VAL A 75 -0.91 2.83 -11.44
N TRP A 76 0.20 2.68 -12.16
CA TRP A 76 1.05 3.80 -12.53
C TRP A 76 0.34 4.86 -13.38
N ASN A 77 -0.76 4.47 -14.04
CA ASN A 77 -1.53 5.34 -14.93
C ASN A 77 -2.86 5.80 -14.31
N TRP A 78 -3.09 5.49 -13.04
CA TRP A 78 -4.31 5.94 -12.37
C TRP A 78 -4.32 7.47 -12.27
N GLU A 79 -5.53 8.03 -12.14
CA GLU A 79 -5.69 9.44 -11.88
C GLU A 79 -5.07 9.79 -10.52
N LYS A 80 -4.77 11.05 -10.31
CA LYS A 80 -4.20 11.53 -9.06
C LYS A 80 -5.23 11.51 -7.92
N ASP A 81 -6.48 11.77 -8.23
CA ASP A 81 -7.55 11.90 -7.25
C ASP A 81 -8.80 11.15 -7.71
N TYR A 82 -9.45 10.51 -6.76
CA TYR A 82 -10.76 9.89 -6.93
C TYR A 82 -11.65 10.40 -5.80
N ILE A 83 -12.49 11.41 -6.08
CA ILE A 83 -13.27 12.07 -5.05
C ILE A 83 -14.74 12.11 -5.44
N ASP A 84 -15.59 11.60 -4.54
CA ASP A 84 -17.04 11.80 -4.62
C ASP A 84 -17.43 12.91 -3.64
N LYS A 85 -17.71 14.09 -4.17
CA LYS A 85 -18.02 15.27 -3.36
C LYS A 85 -19.42 15.24 -2.74
N GLY A 86 -20.27 14.32 -3.18
CA GLY A 86 -21.61 14.16 -2.65
C GLY A 86 -21.68 13.46 -1.30
N ILE A 87 -20.56 12.87 -0.86
CA ILE A 87 -20.49 12.13 0.39
C ILE A 87 -19.52 12.87 1.32
N LEU A 88 -20.03 13.33 2.48
CA LEU A 88 -19.24 14.08 3.45
C LEU A 88 -18.37 13.17 4.32
N ASP A 89 -18.95 12.08 4.76
CA ASP A 89 -18.27 11.09 5.59
C ASP A 89 -18.16 9.77 4.81
N GLY A 90 -17.16 8.99 5.08
CA GLY A 90 -17.02 7.71 4.42
C GLY A 90 -15.58 7.25 4.44
N ILE A 91 -15.16 6.61 3.36
CA ILE A 91 -13.85 5.98 3.28
C ILE A 91 -12.88 6.87 2.49
N GLN A 92 -11.74 7.15 3.10
CA GLN A 92 -10.60 7.76 2.44
C GLN A 92 -9.49 6.74 2.30
N TRP A 93 -8.75 6.86 1.22
CA TRP A 93 -7.60 6.02 1.00
C TRP A 93 -6.48 6.81 0.30
N GLU A 94 -5.26 6.38 0.51
CA GLU A 94 -4.12 6.97 -0.15
C GLU A 94 -3.13 5.87 -0.49
N LEU A 95 -2.63 5.90 -1.71
CA LEU A 95 -1.60 5.00 -2.18
C LEU A 95 -0.37 5.81 -2.60
N MET A 96 0.77 5.43 -2.08
CA MET A 96 2.05 5.99 -2.53
C MET A 96 2.91 4.85 -3.04
N ILE A 97 3.40 4.99 -4.25
CA ILE A 97 4.31 4.04 -4.86
C ILE A 97 5.49 4.76 -5.49
N ASP A 98 6.66 4.21 -5.26
CA ASP A 98 7.92 4.74 -5.77
C ASP A 98 8.82 3.54 -6.07
N LYS A 99 9.22 3.42 -7.33
CA LYS A 99 10.09 2.33 -7.76
C LYS A 99 11.11 2.86 -8.75
N LYS A 100 12.32 2.36 -8.65
CA LYS A 100 13.39 2.73 -9.56
C LYS A 100 12.96 2.52 -11.02
N GLY A 101 13.15 3.53 -11.85
CA GLY A 101 12.74 3.51 -13.24
C GLY A 101 11.32 4.00 -13.49
N ARG A 102 10.59 4.34 -12.43
CA ARG A 102 9.24 4.88 -12.51
C ARG A 102 9.16 6.21 -11.77
N LYS A 103 8.23 7.07 -12.19
CA LYS A 103 7.97 8.32 -11.50
C LYS A 103 7.13 8.03 -10.26
N ARG A 104 7.54 8.59 -9.11
CA ARG A 104 6.78 8.47 -7.87
C ARG A 104 5.34 8.92 -8.06
N ARG A 105 4.39 8.15 -7.53
CA ARG A 105 2.97 8.47 -7.58
C ARG A 105 2.37 8.48 -6.19
N ARG A 106 1.54 9.49 -5.95
CA ARG A 106 0.70 9.57 -4.76
C ARG A 106 -0.72 9.77 -5.25
N ILE A 107 -1.61 8.84 -4.91
CA ILE A 107 -2.97 8.76 -5.40
C ILE A 107 -3.90 8.79 -4.20
N TYR A 108 -4.87 9.68 -4.22
CA TYR A 108 -5.80 9.89 -3.12
C TYR A 108 -7.22 9.56 -3.55
N GLY A 109 -7.99 8.97 -2.65
CA GLY A 109 -9.40 8.71 -2.89
C GLY A 109 -10.28 9.06 -1.70
N SER A 110 -11.47 9.52 -2.00
CA SER A 110 -12.51 9.81 -1.02
C SER A 110 -13.83 9.33 -1.59
N ASN A 111 -14.32 8.22 -1.08
CA ASN A 111 -15.58 7.59 -1.47
C ASN A 111 -15.70 7.28 -2.97
N LYS A 112 -14.58 7.21 -3.66
CA LYS A 112 -14.53 6.87 -5.07
C LYS A 112 -13.27 6.05 -5.34
N TYR A 113 -13.36 5.12 -6.26
CA TYR A 113 -12.32 4.11 -6.47
C TYR A 113 -12.05 3.92 -7.97
N PRO A 114 -10.79 3.71 -8.36
CA PRO A 114 -10.48 3.31 -9.72
C PRO A 114 -10.99 1.90 -10.01
N LYS A 115 -11.08 1.57 -11.28
CA LYS A 115 -11.66 0.32 -11.77
C LYS A 115 -11.00 -0.93 -11.14
N ASN A 116 -9.70 -0.92 -10.94
CA ASN A 116 -8.97 -2.08 -10.42
C ASN A 116 -8.66 -1.98 -8.93
N PHE A 117 -9.42 -1.17 -8.18
CA PHE A 117 -9.16 -0.94 -6.77
C PHE A 117 -9.29 -2.21 -5.94
N GLU A 118 -10.32 -3.02 -6.19
CA GLU A 118 -10.52 -4.29 -5.48
C GLU A 118 -9.33 -5.23 -5.70
N ALA A 119 -8.83 -5.30 -6.93
CA ALA A 119 -7.65 -6.11 -7.23
C ALA A 119 -6.41 -5.61 -6.49
N LEU A 120 -6.28 -4.28 -6.33
CA LEU A 120 -5.20 -3.71 -5.53
C LEU A 120 -5.31 -4.10 -4.06
N THR A 121 -6.49 -3.96 -3.46
CA THR A 121 -6.68 -4.32 -2.06
C THR A 121 -6.47 -5.81 -1.83
N ASN A 122 -6.87 -6.66 -2.76
CA ASN A 122 -6.59 -8.10 -2.69
C ASN A 122 -5.08 -8.37 -2.72
N LEU A 123 -4.36 -7.67 -3.56
CA LEU A 123 -2.91 -7.78 -3.63
C LEU A 123 -2.23 -7.36 -2.32
N ILE A 124 -2.70 -6.28 -1.73
CA ILE A 124 -2.19 -5.79 -0.45
C ILE A 124 -2.50 -6.78 0.67
N ASN A 125 -3.71 -7.32 0.72
CA ASN A 125 -4.07 -8.37 1.68
C ASN A 125 -3.14 -9.58 1.55
N GLU A 126 -2.84 -9.98 0.33
CA GLU A 126 -1.99 -11.13 0.06
C GLU A 126 -0.57 -10.91 0.56
N ILE A 127 0.07 -9.80 0.19
CA ILE A 127 1.46 -9.55 0.58
C ILE A 127 1.59 -9.26 2.08
N SER A 128 0.58 -8.64 2.69
CA SER A 128 0.57 -8.34 4.12
C SER A 128 0.07 -9.48 4.98
N LYS A 129 -0.35 -10.59 4.38
CA LYS A 129 -0.86 -11.77 5.07
C LYS A 129 -2.09 -11.47 5.94
N MET A 130 -2.93 -10.53 5.51
CA MET A 130 -4.08 -10.07 6.30
C MET A 130 -5.37 -10.86 6.06
N ASN A 131 -5.37 -11.83 5.17
CA ASN A 131 -6.51 -12.72 4.91
C ASN A 131 -7.83 -11.98 4.62
N GLY A 132 -7.76 -10.89 3.85
CA GLY A 132 -8.94 -10.15 3.46
C GLY A 132 -9.44 -9.14 4.48
N GLU A 133 -8.66 -8.83 5.49
CA GLU A 133 -9.04 -7.82 6.49
C GLU A 133 -9.16 -6.42 5.90
N ILE A 134 -8.44 -6.14 4.82
CA ILE A 134 -8.66 -4.91 4.08
C ILE A 134 -9.78 -5.16 3.09
N MET A 135 -10.92 -4.53 3.33
CA MET A 135 -12.07 -4.69 2.45
C MET A 135 -11.78 -4.10 1.08
N GLY A 136 -12.06 -4.87 0.04
CA GLY A 136 -12.05 -4.35 -1.31
C GLY A 136 -13.36 -3.60 -1.55
N TYR A 137 -13.29 -2.29 -1.63
CA TYR A 137 -14.45 -1.48 -1.99
C TYR A 137 -14.53 -1.40 -3.50
N SER A 138 -15.64 -1.85 -4.05
CA SER A 138 -15.91 -1.73 -5.48
C SER A 138 -17.03 -0.73 -5.71
N GLU A 139 -17.00 -0.09 -6.86
CA GLU A 139 -18.13 0.70 -7.31
C GLU A 139 -19.21 -0.26 -7.82
N ASP A 140 -20.27 -0.35 -7.11
CA ASP A 140 -21.46 -1.01 -7.60
C ASP A 140 -22.48 0.01 -8.10
#